data_801ae1e0ff4efe38eab1ddbf7dac4a1e
#
_entry.id   801ae1e0ff4efe38eab1ddbf7dac4a1e
#
_cell.length_a   1.000
_cell.length_b   1.000
_cell.length_c   1.000
_cell.angle_alpha   90.00
_cell.angle_beta   90.00
_cell.angle_gamma   90.00
#
_symmetry.space_group_name_H-M   'P 1'
#
loop_
_entity.id
_entity.type
_entity.pdbx_description
1 polymer ?
#
loop_
_entity_poly.entity_id
_entity_poly.type
_entity_poly.pdbx_seq_one_letter_code
_entity_poly.pdbx_strand_id
1 'polypeptide(L)'
;MARKKDVNAEIKEVANEQVKDNSYKAWNERSNEEKKASINEYSKAIIAKAIKEKATFWGKDMSKKDIDNSMPYNASKGIAYTGQTSALLRAVSELNGYEKPSFLTMKQANFLGGTLKKQLDENGKPVLTKNGKEAYEQGVKIALLKTESYVPKLDENGQTMTRAIKDQNGNQKIGKDGKPMFEIVTEKIYHKTPILETVTLYHTSQFDNLKMDKLKERDLESLEKLRDSIKKSNYDTRPNINNLGLGEKVTRDINNFLNAELKGLDYSKIQDREVTKTQTNEKEQNKSQGRGM
;
A
#
# COMPACT_ATOMS: atom_id res chain seq x y z
N MET A 1 -26.72 -6.31 15.37
CA MET A 1 -25.91 -5.56 14.40
C MET A 1 -24.81 -4.84 15.15
N ALA A 2 -23.55 -5.27 15.04
CA ALA A 2 -22.43 -4.65 15.74
C ALA A 2 -22.07 -3.32 15.03
N ARG A 3 -21.95 -2.25 15.85
CA ARG A 3 -21.57 -0.90 15.40
C ARG A 3 -20.23 -0.96 14.64
N LYS A 4 -20.23 -0.60 13.35
CA LYS A 4 -19.00 -0.18 12.66
C LYS A 4 -18.57 1.15 13.31
N LYS A 5 -17.69 1.10 14.30
CA LYS A 5 -17.03 2.30 14.80
C LYS A 5 -16.27 2.95 13.63
N ASP A 6 -16.28 4.28 13.62
CA ASP A 6 -15.55 5.05 12.60
C ASP A 6 -14.04 4.87 12.76
N VAL A 7 -13.54 3.82 12.08
CA VAL A 7 -12.14 3.40 12.05
C VAL A 7 -11.23 4.55 11.59
N ASN A 8 -11.75 5.43 10.73
CA ASN A 8 -10.98 6.53 10.15
C ASN A 8 -10.83 7.72 11.11
N ALA A 9 -11.78 7.94 12.01
CA ALA A 9 -11.68 8.99 13.03
C ALA A 9 -10.63 8.63 14.09
N GLU A 10 -10.59 7.38 14.56
CA GLU A 10 -9.59 6.90 15.53
C GLU A 10 -8.18 6.79 14.91
N ILE A 11 -8.05 6.48 13.61
CA ILE A 11 -6.75 6.53 12.90
C ILE A 11 -6.20 7.96 12.91
N LYS A 12 -7.06 8.98 12.77
CA LYS A 12 -6.65 10.39 12.90
C LYS A 12 -6.22 10.75 14.32
N GLU A 13 -6.88 10.23 15.31
CA GLU A 13 -6.61 10.54 16.72
C GLU A 13 -5.26 9.97 17.13
N VAL A 14 -4.98 8.71 16.81
CA VAL A 14 -3.68 8.06 17.07
C VAL A 14 -2.55 8.72 16.25
N ALA A 15 -2.80 9.14 15.02
CA ALA A 15 -1.80 9.85 14.21
C ALA A 15 -1.57 11.30 14.70
N ASN A 16 -2.56 11.94 15.33
CA ASN A 16 -2.46 13.31 15.83
C ASN A 16 -1.96 13.39 17.29
N GLU A 17 -2.20 12.39 18.13
CA GLU A 17 -1.71 12.40 19.52
C GLU A 17 -0.20 12.21 19.65
N GLN A 18 0.43 11.53 18.69
CA GLN A 18 1.89 11.30 18.71
C GLN A 18 2.72 12.43 18.09
N VAL A 19 2.11 13.51 17.57
CA VAL A 19 2.80 14.64 16.94
C VAL A 19 2.59 15.93 17.77
N LYS A 20 2.81 15.86 19.06
CA LYS A 20 2.90 17.06 19.91
C LYS A 20 4.36 17.47 20.14
N ASP A 21 5.17 17.54 19.10
CA ASP A 21 6.46 18.22 19.14
C ASP A 21 6.42 19.47 18.25
N ASN A 22 6.95 20.58 18.78
CA ASN A 22 6.74 21.97 18.33
C ASN A 22 7.42 22.37 17.02
N SER A 23 7.75 21.44 16.12
CA SER A 23 8.28 21.72 14.79
C SER A 23 7.45 21.04 13.69
N TYR A 24 6.19 21.45 13.52
CA TYR A 24 5.38 20.92 12.40
C TYR A 24 5.90 21.44 11.07
N LYS A 25 6.85 20.70 10.48
CA LYS A 25 7.23 20.91 9.09
C LYS A 25 6.10 20.39 8.19
N ALA A 26 5.73 21.20 7.20
CA ALA A 26 4.81 20.74 6.15
C ALA A 26 5.41 19.53 5.42
N TRP A 27 4.55 18.66 4.86
CA TRP A 27 5.02 17.40 4.27
C TRP A 27 6.08 17.60 3.16
N ASN A 28 5.92 18.64 2.34
CA ASN A 28 6.85 19.02 1.26
C ASN A 28 8.22 19.51 1.79
N GLU A 29 8.27 20.01 3.01
CA GLU A 29 9.48 20.53 3.65
C GLU A 29 10.30 19.47 4.40
N ARG A 30 9.72 18.26 4.56
CA ARG A 30 10.37 17.13 5.23
C ARG A 30 11.42 16.50 4.33
N SER A 31 12.54 16.08 4.95
CA SER A 31 13.53 15.23 4.27
C SER A 31 12.96 13.86 3.91
N ASN A 32 13.66 13.10 3.07
CA ASN A 32 13.23 11.72 2.73
C ASN A 32 13.23 10.81 3.96
N GLU A 33 14.16 10.99 4.88
CA GLU A 33 14.27 10.26 6.15
C GLU A 33 13.07 10.59 7.05
N GLU A 34 12.73 11.88 7.21
CA GLU A 34 11.57 12.33 7.99
C GLU A 34 10.25 11.80 7.38
N LYS A 35 10.13 11.79 6.05
CA LYS A 35 8.98 11.21 5.35
C LYS A 35 8.87 9.71 5.59
N LYS A 36 9.99 8.99 5.48
CA LYS A 36 10.07 7.55 5.71
C LYS A 36 9.73 7.20 7.16
N ALA A 37 10.27 7.93 8.12
CA ALA A 37 9.97 7.76 9.54
C ALA A 37 8.46 7.96 9.81
N SER A 38 7.86 9.03 9.29
CA SER A 38 6.42 9.28 9.43
C SER A 38 5.55 8.18 8.85
N ILE A 39 5.93 7.59 7.70
CA ILE A 39 5.19 6.48 7.09
C ILE A 39 5.37 5.19 7.91
N ASN A 40 6.56 4.97 8.46
CA ASN A 40 6.80 3.81 9.33
C ASN A 40 5.94 3.90 10.60
N GLU A 41 5.90 5.06 11.27
CA GLU A 41 5.04 5.28 12.43
C GLU A 41 3.55 5.12 12.10
N TYR A 42 3.10 5.66 10.97
CA TYR A 42 1.75 5.44 10.47
C TYR A 42 1.46 3.95 10.23
N SER A 43 2.37 3.24 9.56
CA SER A 43 2.23 1.80 9.29
C SER A 43 2.18 0.99 10.58
N LYS A 44 3.04 1.32 11.56
CA LYS A 44 3.06 0.73 12.90
C LYS A 44 1.72 0.92 13.62
N ALA A 45 1.18 2.15 13.62
CA ALA A 45 -0.09 2.46 14.26
C ALA A 45 -1.25 1.64 13.66
N ILE A 46 -1.31 1.52 12.33
CA ILE A 46 -2.34 0.71 11.64
C ILE A 46 -2.22 -0.77 12.01
N ILE A 47 -1.01 -1.33 11.98
CA ILE A 47 -0.77 -2.74 12.33
C ILE A 47 -1.09 -2.98 13.82
N ALA A 48 -0.68 -2.07 14.72
CA ALA A 48 -1.01 -2.16 16.13
C ALA A 48 -2.54 -2.13 16.38
N LYS A 49 -3.28 -1.31 15.60
CA LYS A 49 -4.74 -1.30 15.64
C LYS A 49 -5.31 -2.64 15.15
N ALA A 50 -4.81 -3.20 14.05
CA ALA A 50 -5.22 -4.51 13.56
C ALA A 50 -5.01 -5.62 14.61
N ILE A 51 -3.90 -5.56 15.36
CA ILE A 51 -3.64 -6.48 16.48
C ILE A 51 -4.71 -6.31 17.58
N LYS A 52 -4.96 -5.07 18.00
CA LYS A 52 -5.94 -4.75 19.06
C LYS A 52 -7.35 -5.24 18.69
N GLU A 53 -7.74 -5.09 17.43
CA GLU A 53 -9.05 -5.48 16.93
C GLU A 53 -9.11 -6.94 16.43
N LYS A 54 -8.02 -7.70 16.59
CA LYS A 54 -7.87 -9.09 16.11
C LYS A 54 -8.06 -9.24 14.59
N ALA A 55 -7.85 -8.18 13.85
CA ALA A 55 -7.87 -8.13 12.39
C ALA A 55 -6.46 -8.41 11.83
N THR A 56 -5.96 -9.65 12.04
CA THR A 56 -4.58 -10.03 11.73
C THR A 56 -4.54 -11.03 10.59
N PHE A 57 -4.06 -10.61 9.42
CA PHE A 57 -3.94 -11.47 8.25
C PHE A 57 -2.89 -12.59 8.42
N TRP A 58 -1.82 -12.35 9.19
CA TRP A 58 -0.74 -13.31 9.45
C TRP A 58 -1.12 -14.39 10.46
N GLY A 59 -2.24 -14.25 11.14
CA GLY A 59 -2.78 -15.27 12.05
C GLY A 59 -3.65 -16.31 11.37
N LYS A 60 -3.88 -16.18 10.06
CA LYS A 60 -4.74 -17.06 9.27
C LYS A 60 -3.92 -18.14 8.59
N ASP A 61 -4.43 -19.36 8.62
CA ASP A 61 -3.90 -20.45 7.82
C ASP A 61 -4.33 -20.26 6.35
N MET A 62 -3.36 -20.05 5.47
CA MET A 62 -3.63 -19.69 4.08
C MET A 62 -2.79 -20.52 3.11
N SER A 63 -3.47 -21.12 2.13
CA SER A 63 -2.81 -21.73 0.98
C SER A 63 -2.17 -20.65 0.09
N LYS A 64 -1.23 -21.06 -0.81
CA LYS A 64 -0.70 -20.15 -1.84
C LYS A 64 -1.83 -19.46 -2.61
N LYS A 65 -2.86 -20.21 -3.01
CA LYS A 65 -3.99 -19.67 -3.76
C LYS A 65 -4.76 -18.60 -2.98
N ASP A 66 -4.98 -18.81 -1.68
CA ASP A 66 -5.67 -17.84 -0.83
C ASP A 66 -4.84 -16.59 -0.62
N ILE A 67 -3.51 -16.75 -0.43
CA ILE A 67 -2.58 -15.63 -0.37
C ILE A 67 -2.64 -14.81 -1.67
N ASP A 68 -2.54 -15.47 -2.83
CA ASP A 68 -2.55 -14.81 -4.14
C ASP A 68 -3.89 -14.07 -4.37
N ASN A 69 -5.00 -14.69 -4.00
CA ASN A 69 -6.33 -14.10 -4.15
C ASN A 69 -6.61 -12.94 -3.17
N SER A 70 -5.94 -12.91 -2.02
CA SER A 70 -6.09 -11.86 -1.01
C SER A 70 -5.01 -10.78 -1.09
N MET A 71 -4.08 -10.88 -2.04
CA MET A 71 -2.98 -9.91 -2.18
C MET A 71 -3.50 -8.53 -2.58
N PRO A 72 -3.11 -7.45 -1.88
CA PRO A 72 -3.46 -6.09 -2.30
C PRO A 72 -2.87 -5.75 -3.67
N TYR A 73 -3.62 -5.06 -4.50
CA TYR A 73 -3.19 -4.74 -5.85
C TYR A 73 -3.71 -3.39 -6.35
N ASN A 74 -3.05 -2.86 -7.37
CA ASN A 74 -3.46 -1.65 -8.06
C ASN A 74 -4.55 -1.99 -9.10
N ALA A 75 -5.78 -1.57 -8.86
CA ALA A 75 -6.92 -1.91 -9.70
C ALA A 75 -6.89 -1.26 -11.10
N SER A 76 -6.06 -0.25 -11.34
CA SER A 76 -5.86 0.33 -12.67
C SER A 76 -4.88 -0.48 -13.53
N LYS A 77 -3.99 -1.26 -12.91
CA LYS A 77 -2.91 -1.98 -13.58
C LYS A 77 -2.93 -3.49 -13.39
N GLY A 78 -3.62 -4.00 -12.38
CA GLY A 78 -3.60 -5.40 -11.94
C GLY A 78 -2.38 -5.78 -11.11
N ILE A 79 -1.40 -4.88 -10.93
CA ILE A 79 -0.12 -5.18 -10.29
C ILE A 79 -0.28 -5.30 -8.78
N ALA A 80 0.16 -6.42 -8.21
CA ALA A 80 0.15 -6.67 -6.78
C ALA A 80 1.17 -5.79 -6.02
N TYR A 81 0.80 -5.37 -4.81
CA TYR A 81 1.72 -4.74 -3.86
C TYR A 81 2.45 -5.81 -3.04
N THR A 82 3.71 -5.57 -2.71
CA THR A 82 4.57 -6.49 -1.95
C THR A 82 5.21 -5.81 -0.75
N GLY A 83 5.83 -6.61 0.12
CA GLY A 83 6.61 -6.12 1.27
C GLY A 83 5.79 -5.31 2.27
N GLN A 84 6.38 -4.24 2.83
CA GLN A 84 5.72 -3.40 3.84
C GLN A 84 4.39 -2.80 3.33
N THR A 85 4.31 -2.44 2.04
CA THR A 85 3.07 -1.93 1.45
C THR A 85 1.97 -2.99 1.45
N SER A 86 2.30 -4.25 1.10
CA SER A 86 1.33 -5.35 1.20
C SER A 86 0.86 -5.54 2.64
N ALA A 87 1.78 -5.57 3.62
CA ALA A 87 1.42 -5.71 5.03
C ALA A 87 0.46 -4.62 5.52
N LEU A 88 0.77 -3.36 5.18
CA LEU A 88 -0.07 -2.21 5.55
C LEU A 88 -1.46 -2.30 4.90
N LEU A 89 -1.53 -2.56 3.59
CA LEU A 89 -2.80 -2.61 2.87
C LEU A 89 -3.65 -3.82 3.28
N ARG A 90 -3.03 -4.95 3.65
CA ARG A 90 -3.73 -6.10 4.24
C ARG A 90 -4.34 -5.74 5.60
N ALA A 91 -3.56 -5.10 6.48
CA ALA A 91 -4.07 -4.65 7.79
C ALA A 91 -5.27 -3.70 7.63
N VAL A 92 -5.17 -2.74 6.68
CA VAL A 92 -6.28 -1.84 6.36
C VAL A 92 -7.49 -2.60 5.82
N SER A 93 -7.27 -3.59 4.94
CA SER A 93 -8.37 -4.39 4.37
C SER A 93 -9.09 -5.20 5.44
N GLU A 94 -8.36 -5.83 6.35
CA GLU A 94 -8.95 -6.57 7.48
C GLU A 94 -9.74 -5.65 8.41
N LEU A 95 -9.17 -4.49 8.77
CA LEU A 95 -9.84 -3.51 9.64
C LEU A 95 -11.14 -2.96 9.06
N ASN A 96 -11.21 -2.81 7.73
CA ASN A 96 -12.39 -2.26 7.05
C ASN A 96 -13.30 -3.34 6.44
N GLY A 97 -12.94 -4.62 6.52
CA GLY A 97 -13.70 -5.72 5.95
C GLY A 97 -13.78 -5.68 4.42
N TYR A 98 -12.69 -5.25 3.75
CA TYR A 98 -12.64 -5.25 2.29
C TYR A 98 -12.44 -6.66 1.75
N GLU A 99 -13.42 -7.16 1.00
CA GLU A 99 -13.35 -8.51 0.40
C GLU A 99 -12.28 -8.60 -0.70
N LYS A 100 -12.21 -7.58 -1.58
CA LYS A 100 -11.21 -7.48 -2.63
C LYS A 100 -10.27 -6.31 -2.30
N PRO A 101 -9.00 -6.55 -1.94
CA PRO A 101 -8.08 -5.47 -1.57
C PRO A 101 -7.53 -4.74 -2.81
N SER A 102 -8.43 -4.05 -3.51
CA SER A 102 -8.17 -3.32 -4.76
C SER A 102 -8.03 -1.83 -4.50
N PHE A 103 -6.90 -1.25 -4.88
CA PHE A 103 -6.56 0.12 -4.54
C PHE A 103 -6.22 0.96 -5.77
N LEU A 104 -6.50 2.26 -5.69
CA LEU A 104 -6.21 3.26 -6.71
C LEU A 104 -5.60 4.51 -6.07
N THR A 105 -4.81 5.25 -6.84
CA THR A 105 -4.50 6.64 -6.51
C THR A 105 -5.69 7.52 -6.91
N MET A 106 -5.79 8.71 -6.32
CA MET A 106 -6.81 9.70 -6.72
C MET A 106 -6.77 10.01 -8.23
N LYS A 107 -5.55 10.16 -8.77
CA LYS A 107 -5.37 10.42 -10.22
C LYS A 107 -5.93 9.28 -11.09
N GLN A 108 -5.71 8.03 -10.68
CA GLN A 108 -6.23 6.87 -11.40
C GLN A 108 -7.75 6.78 -11.29
N ALA A 109 -8.31 7.01 -10.10
CA ALA A 109 -9.75 7.01 -9.89
C ALA A 109 -10.43 8.12 -10.72
N ASN A 110 -9.92 9.34 -10.70
CA ASN A 110 -10.45 10.46 -11.50
C ASN A 110 -10.42 10.15 -13.00
N PHE A 111 -9.34 9.53 -13.51
CA PHE A 111 -9.26 9.09 -14.89
C PHE A 111 -10.33 8.05 -15.25
N LEU A 112 -10.70 7.22 -14.29
CA LEU A 112 -11.77 6.22 -14.40
C LEU A 112 -13.18 6.78 -14.07
N GLY A 113 -13.30 8.10 -13.90
CA GLY A 113 -14.55 8.79 -13.62
C GLY A 113 -15.00 8.73 -12.16
N GLY A 114 -14.16 8.16 -11.28
CA GLY A 114 -14.47 8.03 -9.86
C GLY A 114 -14.44 9.38 -9.12
N THR A 115 -15.37 9.56 -8.22
CA THR A 115 -15.45 10.69 -7.28
C THR A 115 -15.36 10.16 -5.87
N LEU A 116 -14.47 10.72 -5.05
CA LEU A 116 -14.28 10.26 -3.67
C LEU A 116 -15.54 10.49 -2.85
N LYS A 117 -16.00 9.45 -2.14
CA LYS A 117 -17.19 9.50 -1.29
C LYS A 117 -17.00 10.44 -0.12
N LYS A 118 -18.08 11.09 0.29
CA LYS A 118 -18.17 11.84 1.55
C LYS A 118 -18.28 10.87 2.72
N GLN A 119 -17.65 11.22 3.83
CA GLN A 119 -17.89 10.51 5.08
C GLN A 119 -19.30 10.86 5.59
N LEU A 120 -20.03 9.83 5.97
CA LEU A 120 -21.36 9.97 6.56
C LEU A 120 -21.33 9.52 8.02
N ASP A 121 -22.09 10.22 8.86
CA ASP A 121 -22.31 9.81 10.25
C ASP A 121 -23.30 8.64 10.35
N GLU A 122 -23.63 8.21 11.57
CA GLU A 122 -24.59 7.12 11.83
C GLU A 122 -26.01 7.41 11.30
N ASN A 123 -26.33 8.67 11.03
CA ASN A 123 -27.63 9.13 10.52
C ASN A 123 -27.59 9.38 9.01
N GLY A 124 -26.48 9.05 8.33
CA GLY A 124 -26.30 9.28 6.90
C GLY A 124 -26.05 10.73 6.52
N LYS A 125 -25.72 11.61 7.47
CA LYS A 125 -25.39 13.01 7.19
C LYS A 125 -23.88 13.17 6.96
N PRO A 126 -23.46 14.11 6.07
CA PRO A 126 -22.05 14.38 5.85
C PRO A 126 -21.34 14.81 7.15
N VAL A 127 -20.23 14.15 7.46
CA VAL A 127 -19.33 14.56 8.54
C VAL A 127 -18.65 15.86 8.14
N LEU A 128 -18.58 16.82 9.05
CA LEU A 128 -17.90 18.09 8.79
C LEU A 128 -16.49 18.10 9.39
N THR A 129 -15.55 18.67 8.64
CA THR A 129 -14.22 18.97 9.15
C THR A 129 -14.25 20.11 10.17
N LYS A 130 -13.14 20.34 10.90
CA LYS A 130 -13.00 21.47 11.84
C LYS A 130 -13.30 22.85 11.20
N ASN A 131 -13.15 22.95 9.89
CA ASN A 131 -13.41 24.19 9.13
C ASN A 131 -14.83 24.24 8.52
N GLY A 132 -15.75 23.40 8.96
CA GLY A 132 -17.13 23.35 8.48
C GLY A 132 -17.32 22.79 7.05
N LYS A 133 -16.26 22.25 6.43
CA LYS A 133 -16.36 21.60 5.11
C LYS A 133 -16.67 20.12 5.27
N GLU A 134 -17.36 19.53 4.30
CA GLU A 134 -17.62 18.10 4.28
C GLU A 134 -16.31 17.28 4.27
N ALA A 135 -16.26 16.24 5.09
CA ALA A 135 -15.15 15.31 5.13
C ALA A 135 -15.33 14.23 4.04
N TYR A 136 -14.24 13.81 3.46
CA TYR A 136 -14.19 12.74 2.47
C TYR A 136 -13.50 11.50 3.04
N GLU A 137 -13.78 10.35 2.42
CA GLU A 137 -13.11 9.09 2.73
C GLU A 137 -11.59 9.24 2.78
N GLN A 138 -10.95 8.51 3.68
CA GLN A 138 -9.52 8.64 3.92
C GLN A 138 -8.75 7.51 3.22
N GLY A 139 -7.72 7.88 2.47
CA GLY A 139 -6.82 6.91 1.87
C GLY A 139 -5.65 6.52 2.78
N VAL A 140 -4.91 5.53 2.34
CA VAL A 140 -3.73 4.97 3.01
C VAL A 140 -2.47 5.58 2.40
N LYS A 141 -1.63 6.20 3.21
CA LYS A 141 -0.33 6.72 2.75
C LYS A 141 0.69 5.61 2.69
N ILE A 142 1.34 5.48 1.54
CA ILE A 142 2.43 4.53 1.31
C ILE A 142 3.68 5.27 0.80
N ALA A 143 4.83 4.64 0.99
CA ALA A 143 6.10 5.05 0.39
C ALA A 143 6.41 4.16 -0.81
N LEU A 144 6.75 4.77 -1.94
CA LEU A 144 7.25 4.09 -3.13
C LEU A 144 8.67 4.57 -3.42
N LEU A 145 9.54 3.63 -3.75
CA LEU A 145 10.87 3.94 -4.25
C LEU A 145 10.81 4.02 -5.77
N LYS A 146 11.01 5.22 -6.31
CA LYS A 146 11.07 5.44 -7.74
C LYS A 146 12.51 5.36 -8.23
N THR A 147 12.76 4.47 -9.16
CA THR A 147 14.03 4.38 -9.90
C THR A 147 13.99 5.18 -11.19
N GLU A 148 12.81 5.61 -11.61
CA GLU A 148 12.57 6.39 -12.82
C GLU A 148 11.49 7.44 -12.62
N SER A 149 11.59 8.55 -13.34
CA SER A 149 10.57 9.61 -13.38
C SER A 149 10.35 10.08 -14.80
N TYR A 150 9.16 10.64 -15.06
CA TYR A 150 8.86 11.33 -16.30
C TYR A 150 8.93 12.83 -16.02
N VAL A 151 9.84 13.52 -16.68
CA VAL A 151 10.02 14.97 -16.58
C VAL A 151 9.59 15.63 -17.88
N PRO A 152 9.13 16.90 -17.85
CA PRO A 152 8.88 17.65 -19.09
C PRO A 152 10.14 17.68 -19.96
N LYS A 153 10.00 17.32 -21.22
CA LYS A 153 11.07 17.48 -22.21
C LYS A 153 11.18 18.95 -22.56
N LEU A 154 12.40 19.47 -22.54
CA LEU A 154 12.69 20.83 -22.91
C LEU A 154 13.18 20.89 -24.37
N ASP A 155 12.88 22.00 -25.08
CA ASP A 155 13.44 22.31 -26.38
C ASP A 155 14.85 22.94 -26.26
N GLU A 156 15.43 23.33 -27.36
CA GLU A 156 16.77 23.96 -27.43
C GLU A 156 16.86 25.29 -26.66
N ASN A 157 15.71 25.95 -26.43
CA ASN A 157 15.60 27.21 -25.68
C ASN A 157 15.26 27.01 -24.20
N GLY A 158 15.18 25.75 -23.71
CA GLY A 158 14.80 25.42 -22.35
C GLY A 158 13.30 25.53 -22.05
N GLN A 159 12.45 25.64 -23.11
CA GLN A 159 10.99 25.69 -22.95
C GLN A 159 10.38 24.28 -22.97
N THR A 160 9.32 24.09 -22.19
CA THR A 160 8.59 22.80 -22.15
C THR A 160 7.97 22.49 -23.51
N MET A 161 8.35 21.36 -24.09
CA MET A 161 7.74 20.86 -25.31
C MET A 161 6.32 20.41 -25.09
N THR A 162 5.42 20.82 -26.00
CA THR A 162 4.03 20.37 -26.00
C THR A 162 3.68 19.74 -27.33
N ARG A 163 2.71 18.81 -27.34
CA ARG A 163 2.14 18.28 -28.58
C ARG A 163 0.62 18.37 -28.56
N ALA A 164 0.01 18.54 -29.70
CA ALA A 164 -1.43 18.56 -29.85
C ALA A 164 -2.04 17.21 -29.47
N ILE A 165 -3.06 17.22 -28.63
CA ILE A 165 -3.86 16.01 -28.36
C ILE A 165 -4.78 15.79 -29.55
N LYS A 166 -4.71 14.60 -30.14
CA LYS A 166 -5.54 14.20 -31.29
C LYS A 166 -6.69 13.29 -30.86
N ASP A 167 -7.81 13.37 -31.54
CA ASP A 167 -8.92 12.43 -31.43
C ASP A 167 -8.63 11.12 -32.20
N GLN A 168 -9.60 10.19 -32.20
CA GLN A 168 -9.48 8.90 -32.90
C GLN A 168 -9.35 9.04 -34.43
N ASN A 169 -9.74 10.20 -35.00
CA ASN A 169 -9.69 10.49 -36.40
C ASN A 169 -8.42 11.28 -36.79
N GLY A 170 -7.54 11.55 -35.83
CA GLY A 170 -6.30 12.31 -36.05
C GLY A 170 -6.46 13.82 -36.00
N ASN A 171 -7.67 14.36 -35.77
CA ASN A 171 -7.94 15.78 -35.63
C ASN A 171 -7.53 16.31 -34.26
N GLN A 172 -7.11 17.55 -34.17
CA GLN A 172 -6.77 18.18 -32.90
C GLN A 172 -8.00 18.27 -31.99
N LYS A 173 -7.88 17.77 -30.77
CA LYS A 173 -8.94 17.81 -29.78
C LYS A 173 -9.13 19.23 -29.26
N ILE A 174 -10.38 19.66 -29.18
CA ILE A 174 -10.78 20.96 -28.66
C ILE A 174 -11.36 20.80 -27.26
N GLY A 175 -10.95 21.64 -26.32
CA GLY A 175 -11.45 21.66 -24.95
C GLY A 175 -12.88 22.23 -24.88
N LYS A 176 -13.48 22.14 -23.69
CA LYS A 176 -14.82 22.70 -23.45
C LYS A 176 -14.88 24.22 -23.61
N ASP A 177 -13.76 24.90 -23.51
CA ASP A 177 -13.56 26.33 -23.71
C ASP A 177 -13.30 26.73 -25.17
N GLY A 178 -13.45 25.80 -26.11
CA GLY A 178 -13.22 26.01 -27.54
C GLY A 178 -11.75 26.10 -27.94
N LYS A 179 -10.81 25.89 -27.02
CA LYS A 179 -9.37 26.01 -27.34
C LYS A 179 -8.76 24.64 -27.66
N PRO A 180 -7.73 24.63 -28.53
CA PRO A 180 -6.95 23.42 -28.82
C PRO A 180 -6.31 22.83 -27.54
N MET A 181 -6.42 21.53 -27.36
CA MET A 181 -5.81 20.82 -26.24
C MET A 181 -4.39 20.38 -26.57
N PHE A 182 -3.45 20.63 -25.66
CA PHE A 182 -2.06 20.19 -25.76
C PHE A 182 -1.70 19.34 -24.54
N GLU A 183 -0.79 18.40 -24.72
CA GLU A 183 -0.15 17.67 -23.63
C GLU A 183 1.34 17.98 -23.60
N ILE A 184 1.91 17.94 -22.39
CA ILE A 184 3.35 18.11 -22.20
C ILE A 184 4.05 16.85 -22.71
N VAL A 185 5.02 17.00 -23.60
CA VAL A 185 5.92 15.91 -23.98
C VAL A 185 6.83 15.62 -22.79
N THR A 186 6.87 14.38 -22.35
CA THR A 186 7.73 13.96 -21.23
C THR A 186 8.82 13.02 -21.72
N GLU A 187 9.97 13.08 -21.08
CA GLU A 187 11.04 12.10 -21.23
C GLU A 187 11.25 11.34 -19.94
N LYS A 188 11.72 10.12 -20.07
CA LYS A 188 11.99 9.22 -18.96
C LYS A 188 13.42 9.42 -18.48
N ILE A 189 13.58 9.74 -17.20
CA ILE A 189 14.88 9.82 -16.54
C ILE A 189 15.03 8.68 -15.54
N TYR A 190 16.24 8.16 -15.41
CA TYR A 190 16.59 7.15 -14.42
C TYR A 190 17.34 7.78 -13.26
N HIS A 191 16.94 7.47 -12.03
CA HIS A 191 17.59 7.96 -10.83
C HIS A 191 18.74 7.01 -10.43
N LYS A 192 19.95 7.55 -10.25
CA LYS A 192 21.10 6.81 -9.71
C LYS A 192 20.80 6.27 -8.30
N THR A 193 20.11 7.07 -7.50
CA THR A 193 19.59 6.68 -6.18
C THR A 193 18.08 6.74 -6.23
N PRO A 194 17.35 5.69 -5.80
CA PRO A 194 15.89 5.71 -5.79
C PRO A 194 15.34 6.89 -4.97
N ILE A 195 14.36 7.60 -5.53
CA ILE A 195 13.68 8.71 -4.86
C ILE A 195 12.47 8.17 -4.09
N LEU A 196 12.33 8.59 -2.83
CA LEU A 196 11.15 8.28 -2.03
C LEU A 196 9.98 9.16 -2.46
N GLU A 197 8.94 8.55 -3.00
CA GLU A 197 7.67 9.22 -3.29
C GLU A 197 6.60 8.73 -2.33
N THR A 198 5.79 9.66 -1.83
CA THR A 198 4.62 9.33 -1.03
C THR A 198 3.38 9.37 -1.90
N VAL A 199 2.59 8.32 -1.82
CA VAL A 199 1.34 8.20 -2.56
C VAL A 199 0.22 7.86 -1.58
N THR A 200 -0.96 8.43 -1.78
CA THR A 200 -2.17 8.02 -1.06
C THR A 200 -2.97 7.07 -1.94
N LEU A 201 -3.25 5.90 -1.42
CA LEU A 201 -4.07 4.89 -2.04
C LEU A 201 -5.46 4.87 -1.38
N TYR A 202 -6.47 4.69 -2.19
CA TYR A 202 -7.87 4.57 -1.78
C TYR A 202 -8.40 3.22 -2.25
N HIS A 203 -9.18 2.56 -1.42
CA HIS A 203 -9.89 1.37 -1.84
C HIS A 203 -10.95 1.71 -2.89
N THR A 204 -11.19 0.83 -3.86
CA THR A 204 -12.16 1.08 -4.94
C THR A 204 -13.57 1.38 -4.45
N SER A 205 -14.00 0.79 -3.32
CA SER A 205 -15.31 1.05 -2.71
C SER A 205 -15.46 2.46 -2.12
N GLN A 206 -14.38 3.22 -1.98
CA GLN A 206 -14.39 4.60 -1.48
C GLN A 206 -14.76 5.63 -2.55
N PHE A 207 -15.06 5.17 -3.77
CA PHE A 207 -15.45 6.04 -4.88
C PHE A 207 -16.88 5.78 -5.34
N ASP A 208 -17.57 6.87 -5.72
CA ASP A 208 -18.77 6.84 -6.54
C ASP A 208 -18.37 6.96 -8.02
N ASN A 209 -19.27 6.53 -8.92
CA ASN A 209 -19.16 6.68 -10.38
C ASN A 209 -17.91 6.05 -11.02
N LEU A 210 -17.21 5.18 -10.30
CA LEU A 210 -16.03 4.49 -10.82
C LEU A 210 -16.44 3.52 -11.94
N LYS A 211 -15.81 3.63 -13.10
CA LYS A 211 -16.05 2.71 -14.24
C LYS A 211 -15.48 1.33 -13.92
N MET A 212 -16.30 0.49 -13.30
CA MET A 212 -15.92 -0.85 -12.82
C MET A 212 -15.46 -1.77 -13.95
N ASP A 213 -16.02 -1.60 -15.16
CA ASP A 213 -15.64 -2.33 -16.39
C ASP A 213 -14.21 -2.02 -16.87
N LYS A 214 -13.64 -0.91 -16.43
CA LYS A 214 -12.26 -0.50 -16.75
C LYS A 214 -11.25 -0.92 -15.69
N LEU A 215 -11.70 -1.43 -14.56
CA LEU A 215 -10.81 -1.96 -13.54
C LEU A 215 -10.20 -3.29 -14.02
N LYS A 216 -8.94 -3.47 -13.70
CA LYS A 216 -8.24 -4.74 -13.95
C LYS A 216 -8.34 -5.63 -12.72
N GLU A 217 -8.52 -6.90 -12.96
CA GLU A 217 -8.29 -7.92 -11.93
C GLU A 217 -6.79 -8.07 -11.65
N ARG A 218 -6.47 -8.78 -10.58
CA ARG A 218 -5.08 -9.04 -10.20
C ARG A 218 -4.36 -9.84 -11.28
N ASP A 219 -3.23 -9.33 -11.71
CA ASP A 219 -2.37 -9.97 -12.71
C ASP A 219 -1.46 -11.01 -12.04
N LEU A 220 -1.94 -12.25 -11.99
CA LEU A 220 -1.21 -13.37 -11.41
C LEU A 220 0.01 -13.76 -12.25
N GLU A 221 -0.02 -13.53 -13.57
CA GLU A 221 1.13 -13.82 -14.44
C GLU A 221 2.31 -12.88 -14.13
N SER A 222 2.03 -11.58 -14.00
CA SER A 222 3.04 -10.61 -13.56
C SER A 222 3.58 -10.91 -12.16
N LEU A 223 2.74 -11.43 -11.26
CA LEU A 223 3.16 -11.84 -9.92
C LEU A 223 4.12 -13.05 -9.99
N GLU A 224 3.83 -14.07 -10.81
CA GLU A 224 4.73 -15.22 -10.97
C GLU A 224 6.06 -14.81 -11.63
N LYS A 225 6.04 -13.93 -12.63
CA LYS A 225 7.26 -13.37 -13.23
C LYS A 225 8.12 -12.64 -12.20
N LEU A 226 7.50 -11.88 -11.30
CA LEU A 226 8.20 -11.23 -10.18
C LEU A 226 8.86 -12.28 -9.26
N ARG A 227 8.12 -13.33 -8.88
CA ARG A 227 8.60 -14.43 -8.04
C ARG A 227 9.78 -15.15 -8.66
N ASP A 228 9.72 -15.42 -9.94
CA ASP A 228 10.83 -16.07 -10.68
C ASP A 228 12.06 -15.17 -10.80
N SER A 229 11.85 -13.88 -10.97
CA SER A 229 12.93 -12.89 -10.93
C SER A 229 13.63 -12.87 -9.55
N ILE A 230 12.87 -12.92 -8.48
CA ILE A 230 13.39 -12.96 -7.10
C ILE A 230 14.16 -14.24 -6.84
N LYS A 231 13.65 -15.41 -7.27
CA LYS A 231 14.36 -16.69 -7.13
C LYS A 231 15.71 -16.70 -7.83
N LYS A 232 15.84 -15.99 -8.96
CA LYS A 232 17.08 -15.86 -9.73
C LYS A 232 18.02 -14.77 -9.19
N SER A 233 17.53 -13.91 -8.31
CA SER A 233 18.31 -12.81 -7.72
C SER A 233 19.25 -13.33 -6.65
N ASN A 234 20.51 -12.87 -6.68
CA ASN A 234 21.49 -13.13 -5.62
C ASN A 234 21.32 -12.17 -4.42
N TYR A 235 20.38 -11.23 -4.50
CA TYR A 235 20.12 -10.27 -3.43
C TYR A 235 19.09 -10.82 -2.44
N ASP A 236 19.26 -10.48 -1.17
CA ASP A 236 18.23 -10.74 -0.15
C ASP A 236 17.06 -9.81 -0.38
N THR A 237 16.04 -10.34 -1.05
CA THR A 237 14.79 -9.61 -1.37
C THR A 237 13.69 -9.88 -0.37
N ARG A 238 14.02 -10.50 0.79
CA ARG A 238 13.01 -10.80 1.81
C ARG A 238 12.34 -9.51 2.28
N PRO A 239 11.01 -9.51 2.39
CA PRO A 239 10.30 -8.40 2.99
C PRO A 239 10.81 -8.16 4.40
N ASN A 240 11.03 -6.90 4.76
CA ASN A 240 11.56 -6.55 6.06
C ASN A 240 10.74 -5.41 6.67
N ILE A 241 10.05 -5.71 7.77
CA ILE A 241 9.30 -4.74 8.56
C ILE A 241 9.94 -4.48 9.94
N ASN A 242 11.20 -4.88 10.14
CA ASN A 242 11.89 -4.73 11.43
C ASN A 242 11.98 -3.27 11.89
N ASN A 243 12.03 -2.35 10.94
CA ASN A 243 12.09 -0.91 11.19
C ASN A 243 10.78 -0.30 11.71
N LEU A 244 9.69 -1.08 11.79
CA LEU A 244 8.42 -0.61 12.35
C LEU A 244 8.41 -0.64 13.90
N GLY A 245 9.39 -1.30 14.53
CA GLY A 245 9.45 -1.41 15.99
C GLY A 245 8.26 -2.15 16.62
N LEU A 246 7.72 -3.13 15.90
CA LEU A 246 6.75 -4.10 16.43
C LEU A 246 7.48 -5.11 17.33
N GLY A 247 6.77 -5.75 18.25
CA GLY A 247 7.36 -6.83 19.07
C GLY A 247 7.93 -7.96 18.21
N GLU A 248 8.98 -8.65 18.68
CA GLU A 248 9.73 -9.66 17.93
C GLU A 248 8.84 -10.76 17.32
N LYS A 249 7.90 -11.30 18.11
CA LYS A 249 6.97 -12.33 17.63
C LYS A 249 6.13 -11.82 16.46
N VAL A 250 5.51 -10.65 16.61
CA VAL A 250 4.65 -10.05 15.57
C VAL A 250 5.47 -9.75 14.31
N THR A 251 6.65 -9.18 14.48
CA THR A 251 7.57 -8.87 13.36
C THR A 251 7.94 -10.13 12.60
N ARG A 252 8.30 -11.21 13.30
CA ARG A 252 8.62 -12.51 12.72
C ARG A 252 7.43 -13.11 11.97
N ASP A 253 6.27 -13.14 12.58
CA ASP A 253 5.08 -13.75 12.01
C ASP A 253 4.65 -13.01 10.71
N ILE A 254 4.66 -11.69 10.71
CA ILE A 254 4.38 -10.89 9.50
C ILE A 254 5.47 -11.12 8.44
N ASN A 255 6.76 -11.11 8.80
CA ASN A 255 7.84 -11.38 7.85
C ASN A 255 7.73 -12.77 7.23
N ASN A 256 7.37 -13.78 8.00
CA ASN A 256 7.14 -15.14 7.51
C ASN A 256 5.97 -15.19 6.52
N PHE A 257 4.87 -14.51 6.83
CA PHE A 257 3.73 -14.40 5.93
C PHE A 257 4.12 -13.71 4.60
N LEU A 258 4.79 -12.56 4.67
CA LEU A 258 5.26 -11.82 3.49
C LEU A 258 6.29 -12.63 2.68
N ASN A 259 7.10 -13.46 3.32
CA ASN A 259 8.00 -14.40 2.64
C ASN A 259 7.23 -15.48 1.88
N ALA A 260 6.17 -16.04 2.49
CA ALA A 260 5.29 -16.99 1.81
C ALA A 260 4.63 -16.35 0.59
N GLU A 261 4.10 -15.13 0.76
CA GLU A 261 3.51 -14.32 -0.30
C GLU A 261 4.49 -14.12 -1.47
N LEU A 262 5.70 -13.66 -1.17
CA LEU A 262 6.70 -13.34 -2.18
C LEU A 262 7.29 -14.58 -2.87
N LYS A 263 7.39 -15.70 -2.17
CA LYS A 263 7.91 -16.97 -2.71
C LYS A 263 6.83 -17.86 -3.33
N GLY A 264 5.55 -17.51 -3.18
CA GLY A 264 4.43 -18.32 -3.64
C GLY A 264 4.36 -19.66 -2.90
N LEU A 265 4.38 -19.63 -1.57
CA LEU A 265 4.33 -20.81 -0.71
C LEU A 265 3.02 -20.83 0.09
N ASP A 266 2.59 -22.02 0.51
CA ASP A 266 1.53 -22.16 1.51
C ASP A 266 2.05 -21.69 2.87
N TYR A 267 1.35 -20.79 3.51
CA TYR A 267 1.77 -20.24 4.80
C TYR A 267 1.65 -21.27 5.95
N SER A 268 0.61 -22.10 5.91
CA SER A 268 0.42 -23.23 6.83
C SER A 268 1.68 -24.11 6.95
N LYS A 269 2.29 -24.44 5.81
CA LYS A 269 3.49 -25.29 5.78
C LYS A 269 4.74 -24.64 6.38
N ILE A 270 4.76 -23.31 6.49
CA ILE A 270 5.87 -22.57 7.12
C ILE A 270 5.72 -22.57 8.62
N GLN A 271 4.50 -22.38 9.13
CA GLN A 271 4.20 -22.42 10.57
C GLN A 271 4.52 -23.79 11.17
N ASP A 272 4.13 -24.87 10.52
CA ASP A 272 4.38 -26.25 10.97
C ASP A 272 5.89 -26.57 11.06
N ARG A 273 6.69 -26.08 10.13
CA ARG A 273 8.16 -26.28 10.14
C ARG A 273 8.85 -25.55 11.30
N GLU A 274 8.36 -24.40 11.72
CA GLU A 274 8.93 -23.66 12.86
C GLU A 274 8.58 -24.31 14.19
N VAL A 275 7.35 -24.78 14.35
CA VAL A 275 6.93 -25.53 15.54
C VAL A 275 7.80 -26.79 15.70
N THR A 276 8.03 -27.52 14.61
CA THR A 276 8.87 -28.73 14.63
C THR A 276 10.33 -28.43 14.98
N LYS A 277 10.90 -27.33 14.46
CA LYS A 277 12.29 -26.92 14.78
C LYS A 277 12.45 -26.50 16.23
N THR A 278 11.48 -25.76 16.79
CA THR A 278 11.51 -25.35 18.19
C THR A 278 11.46 -26.55 19.11
N GLN A 279 10.59 -27.54 18.83
CA GLN A 279 10.49 -28.77 19.60
C GLN A 279 11.75 -29.65 19.49
N THR A 280 12.44 -29.64 18.34
CA THR A 280 13.69 -30.39 18.15
C THR A 280 14.82 -29.73 18.93
N ASN A 281 14.95 -28.41 18.90
CA ASN A 281 15.97 -27.67 19.66
C ASN A 281 15.79 -27.80 21.17
N GLU A 282 14.54 -27.76 21.67
CA GLU A 282 14.25 -27.99 23.11
C GLU A 282 14.62 -29.42 23.54
N LYS A 283 14.38 -30.44 22.69
CA LYS A 283 14.76 -31.82 22.96
C LYS A 283 16.28 -32.04 22.93
N GLU A 284 17.00 -31.32 22.09
CA GLU A 284 18.48 -31.38 22.04
C GLU A 284 19.12 -30.65 23.22
N GLN A 285 18.59 -29.50 23.64
CA GLN A 285 19.05 -28.79 24.84
C GLN A 285 18.83 -29.59 26.13
N ASN A 286 17.67 -30.24 26.24
CA ASN A 286 17.38 -31.10 27.41
C ASN A 286 18.24 -32.38 27.43
N LYS A 287 18.68 -32.91 26.28
CA LYS A 287 19.63 -34.03 26.21
C LYS A 287 21.06 -33.63 26.56
N SER A 288 21.48 -32.39 26.32
CA SER A 288 22.80 -31.90 26.67
C SER A 288 22.95 -31.62 28.17
N GLN A 289 21.88 -31.24 28.86
CA GLN A 289 21.88 -31.02 30.30
C GLN A 289 21.78 -32.31 31.15
N GLY A 290 21.32 -33.42 30.54
CA GLY A 290 21.22 -34.72 31.23
C GLY A 290 22.46 -35.62 31.19
N ARG A 291 23.58 -35.15 30.59
CA ARG A 291 24.85 -35.92 30.48
C ARG A 291 25.96 -35.42 31.42
N GLY A 292 25.65 -34.54 32.35
CA GLY A 292 26.58 -33.95 33.30
C GLY A 292 26.24 -34.30 34.76
N MET A 293 25.98 -35.57 35.04
CA MET A 293 25.97 -36.14 36.38
C MET A 293 26.72 -37.47 36.39
#